data_cc0976327c59a06f6f97d70328b66686
#
_entry.id   cc0976327c59a06f6f97d70328b66686
#
_cell.length_a   1.000
_cell.length_b   1.000
_cell.length_c   1.000
_cell.angle_alpha   90.00
_cell.angle_beta   90.00
_cell.angle_gamma   90.00
#
_symmetry.space_group_name_H-M   'P 1'
#
loop_
_entity.id
_entity.type
_entity.pdbx_description
1 polymer ?
#
loop_
_entity_poly.entity_id
_entity_poly.type
_entity_poly.pdbx_seq_one_letter_code
_entity_poly.pdbx_strand_id
1 'polypeptide(L)'
;MTALAWVNDIALVVHILSVIGMLVLLLLQIPKSPRRINPGVLHTGLTALVAGLVMVATRTSLHTQNPEKWPVLNNGWVGIKFTILIVILVLGFRNIKKTTVKNSIWIAMTALTVTNVLIALLWK
;
A
#
# COMPACT_ATOMS: atom_id res chain seq x y z
N MET A 1 -17.00 -11.11 18.46
CA MET A 1 -16.56 -10.58 17.16
C MET A 1 -16.84 -11.60 16.08
N THR A 2 -17.37 -11.17 14.95
CA THR A 2 -17.68 -12.08 13.84
C THR A 2 -16.39 -12.49 13.09
N ALA A 3 -16.44 -13.60 12.34
CA ALA A 3 -15.32 -14.01 11.52
C ALA A 3 -14.93 -12.94 10.49
N LEU A 4 -15.92 -12.22 9.96
CA LEU A 4 -15.69 -11.14 8.99
C LEU A 4 -14.91 -9.97 9.61
N ALA A 5 -15.18 -9.62 10.86
CA ALA A 5 -14.43 -8.60 11.58
C ALA A 5 -12.98 -9.04 11.81
N TRP A 6 -12.75 -10.30 12.14
CA TRP A 6 -11.40 -10.86 12.25
C TRP A 6 -10.63 -10.78 10.92
N VAL A 7 -11.29 -11.13 9.82
CA VAL A 7 -10.67 -11.04 8.47
C VAL A 7 -10.28 -9.59 8.17
N ASN A 8 -11.15 -8.63 8.46
CA ASN A 8 -10.86 -7.21 8.25
C ASN A 8 -9.67 -6.75 9.10
N ASP A 9 -9.63 -7.12 10.37
CA ASP A 9 -8.55 -6.71 11.28
C ASP A 9 -7.21 -7.33 10.89
N ILE A 10 -7.20 -8.61 10.52
CA ILE A 10 -5.98 -9.29 10.05
C ILE A 10 -5.50 -8.64 8.75
N ALA A 11 -6.40 -8.35 7.81
CA ALA A 11 -6.05 -7.68 6.57
C ALA A 11 -5.45 -6.29 6.82
N LEU A 12 -5.98 -5.55 7.81
CA LEU A 12 -5.43 -4.25 8.20
C LEU A 12 -3.98 -4.38 8.71
N VAL A 13 -3.72 -5.34 9.58
CA VAL A 13 -2.36 -5.58 10.12
C VAL A 13 -1.41 -5.95 8.98
N VAL A 14 -1.80 -6.89 8.11
CA VAL A 14 -1.00 -7.30 6.96
C VAL A 14 -0.72 -6.10 6.04
N HIS A 15 -1.74 -5.29 5.78
CA HIS A 15 -1.61 -4.09 4.94
C HIS A 15 -0.59 -3.10 5.51
N ILE A 16 -0.70 -2.78 6.80
CA ILE A 16 0.20 -1.84 7.47
C ILE A 16 1.64 -2.36 7.44
N LEU A 17 1.85 -3.62 7.80
CA LEU A 17 3.19 -4.23 7.81
C LEU A 17 3.78 -4.26 6.39
N SER A 18 2.97 -4.53 5.38
CA SER A 18 3.41 -4.55 3.99
C SER A 18 3.83 -3.17 3.51
N VAL A 19 3.07 -2.13 3.85
CA VAL A 19 3.39 -0.74 3.48
C VAL A 19 4.68 -0.29 4.16
N ILE A 20 4.84 -0.60 5.45
CA ILE A 20 6.07 -0.29 6.19
C ILE A 20 7.26 -1.01 5.55
N GLY A 21 7.11 -2.30 5.24
CA GLY A 21 8.15 -3.09 4.58
C GLY A 21 8.55 -2.51 3.23
N MET A 22 7.58 -2.12 2.42
CA MET A 22 7.82 -1.50 1.12
C MET A 22 8.62 -0.20 1.27
N LEU A 23 8.23 0.65 2.21
CA LEU A 23 8.93 1.92 2.46
C LEU A 23 10.36 1.68 2.95
N VAL A 24 10.56 0.74 3.88
CA VAL A 24 11.90 0.39 4.37
C VAL A 24 12.79 -0.09 3.23
N LEU A 25 12.29 -0.97 2.36
CA LEU A 25 13.06 -1.47 1.23
C LEU A 25 13.45 -0.36 0.26
N LEU A 26 12.59 0.64 0.05
CA LEU A 26 12.92 1.80 -0.77
C LEU A 26 13.96 2.68 -0.09
N LEU A 27 13.82 2.92 1.21
CA LEU A 27 14.75 3.78 1.98
C LEU A 27 16.14 3.15 2.12
N LEU A 28 16.25 1.83 2.13
CA LEU A 28 17.54 1.15 2.19
C LEU A 28 18.41 1.41 0.96
N GLN A 29 17.84 1.91 -0.14
CA GLN A 29 18.59 2.27 -1.33
C GLN A 29 19.21 3.68 -1.26
N ILE A 30 18.89 4.47 -0.22
CA ILE A 30 19.38 5.86 -0.10
C ILE A 30 20.91 5.95 -0.25
N PRO A 31 21.71 5.16 0.52
CA PRO A 31 23.17 5.25 0.43
C PRO A 31 23.77 4.51 -0.76
N LYS A 32 22.96 3.80 -1.52
CA LYS A 32 23.48 2.92 -2.59
C LYS A 32 23.62 3.67 -3.91
N SER A 33 24.66 3.34 -4.65
CA SER A 33 24.89 3.83 -5.99
C SER A 33 25.56 2.73 -6.80
N PRO A 34 24.96 2.24 -7.89
CA PRO A 34 23.63 2.60 -8.42
C PRO A 34 22.50 2.06 -7.53
N ARG A 35 21.34 2.73 -7.58
CA ARG A 35 20.14 2.25 -6.91
C ARG A 35 19.40 1.24 -7.76
N ARG A 36 18.77 0.28 -7.09
CA ARG A 36 17.99 -0.77 -7.72
C ARG A 36 16.66 -0.91 -7.00
N ILE A 37 15.67 -1.49 -7.70
CA ILE A 37 14.40 -1.85 -7.06
C ILE A 37 14.55 -3.25 -6.46
N ASN A 38 14.45 -3.35 -5.15
CA ASN A 38 14.44 -4.64 -4.47
C ASN A 38 13.16 -5.39 -4.84
N PRO A 39 13.23 -6.66 -5.27
CA PRO A 39 12.03 -7.44 -5.59
C PRO A 39 11.00 -7.48 -4.45
N GLY A 40 11.44 -7.37 -3.20
CA GLY A 40 10.56 -7.29 -2.04
C GLY A 40 9.59 -6.10 -2.08
N VAL A 41 9.94 -5.02 -2.79
CA VAL A 41 9.03 -3.88 -2.99
C VAL A 41 7.79 -4.32 -3.74
N LEU A 42 7.93 -5.15 -4.78
CA LEU A 42 6.80 -5.67 -5.53
C LEU A 42 5.98 -6.65 -4.71
N HIS A 43 6.62 -7.54 -3.96
CA HIS A 43 5.92 -8.50 -3.10
C HIS A 43 5.13 -7.79 -2.00
N THR A 44 5.74 -6.84 -1.31
CA THR A 44 5.05 -6.08 -0.26
C THR A 44 3.96 -5.19 -0.85
N GLY A 45 4.20 -4.59 -2.01
CA GLY A 45 3.19 -3.77 -2.69
C GLY A 45 1.98 -4.57 -3.13
N LEU A 46 2.18 -5.76 -3.72
CA LEU A 46 1.09 -6.66 -4.10
C LEU A 46 0.33 -7.16 -2.86
N THR A 47 1.04 -7.51 -1.80
CA THR A 47 0.43 -7.94 -0.54
C THR A 47 -0.43 -6.81 0.05
N ALA A 48 0.08 -5.58 0.03
CA ALA A 48 -0.68 -4.41 0.49
C ALA A 48 -1.93 -4.18 -0.35
N LEU A 49 -1.83 -4.35 -1.67
CA LEU A 49 -2.97 -4.20 -2.58
C LEU A 49 -4.06 -5.24 -2.27
N VAL A 50 -3.68 -6.51 -2.17
CA VAL A 50 -4.62 -7.60 -1.87
C VAL A 50 -5.26 -7.39 -0.51
N ALA A 51 -4.47 -7.08 0.52
CA ALA A 51 -5.00 -6.82 1.87
C ALA A 51 -5.96 -5.63 1.87
N GLY A 52 -5.63 -4.57 1.12
CA GLY A 52 -6.53 -3.41 0.98
C GLY A 52 -7.84 -3.77 0.30
N LEU A 53 -7.81 -4.60 -0.73
CA LEU A 53 -9.03 -5.08 -1.40
C LEU A 53 -9.90 -5.93 -0.46
N VAL A 54 -9.29 -6.79 0.34
CA VAL A 54 -10.00 -7.58 1.36
C VAL A 54 -10.67 -6.66 2.38
N MET A 55 -9.96 -5.61 2.83
CA MET A 55 -10.53 -4.65 3.77
C MET A 55 -11.74 -3.93 3.20
N VAL A 56 -11.68 -3.48 1.95
CA VAL A 56 -12.80 -2.80 1.29
C VAL A 56 -13.98 -3.75 1.13
N ALA A 57 -13.74 -4.97 0.68
CA ALA A 57 -14.80 -5.96 0.47
C ALA A 57 -15.50 -6.34 1.79
N THR A 58 -14.74 -6.59 2.85
CA THR A 58 -15.30 -6.94 4.15
C THR A 58 -15.98 -5.75 4.83
N ARG A 59 -15.47 -4.53 4.59
CA ARG A 59 -16.02 -3.32 5.19
C ARG A 59 -17.47 -3.08 4.78
N THR A 60 -17.83 -3.35 3.54
CA THR A 60 -19.20 -3.20 3.05
C THR A 60 -20.17 -4.08 3.86
N SER A 61 -19.82 -5.35 4.05
CA SER A 61 -20.64 -6.30 4.83
C SER A 61 -20.68 -5.91 6.32
N LEU A 62 -19.55 -5.46 6.87
CA LEU A 62 -19.48 -5.03 8.26
C LEU A 62 -20.32 -3.78 8.51
N HIS A 63 -20.35 -2.86 7.57
CA HIS A 63 -21.22 -1.67 7.65
C HIS A 63 -22.68 -2.07 7.73
N THR A 64 -23.12 -3.06 6.95
CA THR A 64 -24.48 -3.57 6.97
C THR A 64 -24.82 -4.17 8.35
N GLN A 65 -23.88 -4.89 8.97
CA GLN A 65 -24.09 -5.53 10.28
C GLN A 65 -24.11 -4.51 11.42
N ASN A 66 -23.24 -3.52 11.40
CA ASN A 66 -23.13 -2.50 12.44
C ASN A 66 -22.62 -1.17 11.87
N PRO A 67 -23.53 -0.32 11.35
CA PRO A 67 -23.13 0.92 10.69
C PRO A 67 -22.38 1.91 11.60
N GLU A 68 -22.63 1.88 12.91
CA GLU A 68 -21.96 2.80 13.84
C GLU A 68 -20.49 2.44 14.06
N LYS A 69 -20.22 1.14 14.22
CA LYS A 69 -18.85 0.64 14.40
C LYS A 69 -18.06 0.65 13.11
N TRP A 70 -18.73 0.39 11.98
CA TRP A 70 -18.12 0.26 10.66
C TRP A 70 -18.72 1.28 9.68
N PRO A 71 -18.33 2.55 9.78
CA PRO A 71 -18.85 3.58 8.86
C PRO A 71 -18.44 3.30 7.43
N VAL A 72 -19.19 3.86 6.48
CA VAL A 72 -18.89 3.76 5.06
C VAL A 72 -17.52 4.38 4.77
N LEU A 73 -16.69 3.68 3.99
CA LEU A 73 -15.42 4.21 3.54
C LEU A 73 -15.63 5.33 2.52
N ASN A 74 -14.79 6.36 2.60
CA ASN A 74 -14.78 7.43 1.61
C ASN A 74 -14.21 6.87 0.29
N ASN A 75 -15.04 6.78 -0.74
CA ASN A 75 -14.66 6.21 -2.03
C ASN A 75 -13.54 7.00 -2.71
N GLY A 76 -13.52 8.33 -2.57
CA GLY A 76 -12.45 9.16 -3.10
C GLY A 76 -11.12 8.87 -2.43
N TRP A 77 -11.12 8.75 -1.11
CA TRP A 77 -9.95 8.42 -0.30
C TRP A 77 -9.38 7.05 -0.67
N VAL A 78 -10.25 6.04 -0.74
CA VAL A 78 -9.86 4.67 -1.14
C VAL A 78 -9.33 4.67 -2.57
N GLY A 79 -10.03 5.33 -3.50
CA GLY A 79 -9.63 5.38 -4.91
C GLY A 79 -8.28 6.03 -5.12
N ILE A 80 -7.98 7.13 -4.42
CA ILE A 80 -6.68 7.80 -4.51
C ILE A 80 -5.57 6.88 -4.01
N LYS A 81 -5.76 6.22 -2.86
CA LYS A 81 -4.75 5.31 -2.30
C LYS A 81 -4.48 4.13 -3.23
N PHE A 82 -5.51 3.52 -3.80
CA PHE A 82 -5.33 2.43 -4.76
C PHE A 82 -4.63 2.90 -6.02
N THR A 83 -5.01 4.07 -6.55
CA THR A 83 -4.37 4.63 -7.74
C THR A 83 -2.88 4.86 -7.51
N ILE A 84 -2.51 5.46 -6.40
CA ILE A 84 -1.11 5.71 -6.05
C ILE A 84 -0.34 4.38 -5.94
N LEU A 85 -0.91 3.39 -5.27
CA LEU A 85 -0.27 2.08 -5.11
C LEU A 85 -0.08 1.39 -6.46
N ILE A 86 -1.08 1.46 -7.35
CA ILE A 86 -0.97 0.90 -8.71
C ILE A 86 0.15 1.58 -9.49
N VAL A 87 0.27 2.90 -9.40
CA VAL A 87 1.36 3.64 -10.06
C VAL A 87 2.73 3.18 -9.53
N ILE A 88 2.87 3.03 -8.23
CA ILE A 88 4.10 2.53 -7.61
C ILE A 88 4.45 1.14 -8.16
N LEU A 89 3.47 0.24 -8.21
CA LEU A 89 3.68 -1.13 -8.71
C LEU A 89 4.06 -1.15 -10.19
N VAL A 90 3.41 -0.32 -11.01
CA VAL A 90 3.76 -0.21 -12.45
C VAL A 90 5.19 0.26 -12.62
N LEU A 91 5.59 1.30 -11.89
CA LEU A 91 6.97 1.78 -11.93
C LEU A 91 7.96 0.70 -11.48
N GLY A 92 7.63 -0.03 -10.43
CA GLY A 92 8.45 -1.12 -9.93
C GLY A 92 8.59 -2.25 -10.94
N PHE A 93 7.49 -2.73 -11.52
CA PHE A 93 7.51 -3.81 -12.51
C PHE A 93 8.30 -3.43 -13.77
N ARG A 94 8.21 -2.18 -14.21
CA ARG A 94 8.94 -1.71 -15.39
C ARG A 94 10.44 -1.58 -15.16
N ASN A 95 10.88 -1.48 -13.92
CA ASN A 95 12.28 -1.22 -13.56
C ASN A 95 12.96 -2.35 -12.80
N ILE A 96 12.24 -3.43 -12.47
CA ILE A 96 12.75 -4.49 -11.59
C ILE A 96 13.97 -5.20 -12.15
N LYS A 97 14.04 -5.35 -13.47
CA LYS A 97 15.14 -6.05 -14.14
C LYS A 97 16.34 -5.14 -14.46
N LYS A 98 16.20 -3.84 -14.23
CA LYS A 98 17.28 -2.90 -14.52
C LYS A 98 18.37 -2.99 -13.47
N THR A 99 19.63 -3.01 -13.89
CA THR A 99 20.77 -3.01 -12.97
C THR A 99 20.96 -1.65 -12.30
N THR A 100 20.49 -0.60 -12.96
CA THR A 100 20.50 0.77 -12.41
C THR A 100 19.15 1.41 -12.69
N VAL A 101 18.52 1.94 -11.65
CA VAL A 101 17.26 2.67 -11.76
C VAL A 101 17.58 4.16 -11.69
N LYS A 102 16.95 4.94 -12.59
CA LYS A 102 17.10 6.40 -12.56
C LYS A 102 16.68 6.95 -11.20
N ASN A 103 17.43 7.92 -10.69
CA ASN A 103 17.10 8.55 -9.42
C ASN A 103 15.70 9.14 -9.41
N SER A 104 15.25 9.72 -10.53
CA SER A 104 13.90 10.26 -10.65
C SER A 104 12.81 9.20 -10.43
N ILE A 105 13.02 7.97 -10.91
CA ILE A 105 12.08 6.87 -10.73
C ILE A 105 12.06 6.42 -9.26
N TRP A 106 13.24 6.22 -8.66
CA TRP A 106 13.34 5.85 -7.26
C TRP A 106 12.72 6.92 -6.34
N ILE A 107 13.01 8.20 -6.60
CA ILE A 107 12.44 9.32 -5.86
C ILE A 107 10.91 9.34 -6.02
N ALA A 108 10.40 9.14 -7.24
CA ALA A 108 8.96 9.10 -7.49
C ALA A 108 8.29 7.98 -6.70
N MET A 109 8.85 6.76 -6.73
CA MET A 109 8.30 5.62 -5.99
C MET A 109 8.29 5.89 -4.49
N THR A 110 9.40 6.40 -3.96
CA THR A 110 9.51 6.69 -2.53
C THR A 110 8.57 7.81 -2.12
N ALA A 111 8.51 8.89 -2.89
CA ALA A 111 7.61 10.01 -2.63
C ALA A 111 6.14 9.60 -2.69
N LEU A 112 5.75 8.77 -3.67
CA LEU A 112 4.39 8.25 -3.78
C LEU A 112 4.04 7.36 -2.59
N THR A 113 4.98 6.53 -2.14
CA THR A 113 4.77 5.66 -0.97
C THR A 113 4.57 6.51 0.29
N VAL A 114 5.41 7.51 0.51
CA VAL A 114 5.29 8.43 1.66
C VAL A 114 3.96 9.19 1.58
N THR A 115 3.61 9.70 0.41
CA THR A 115 2.34 10.41 0.19
C THR A 115 1.16 9.52 0.54
N ASN A 116 1.19 8.26 0.12
CA ASN A 116 0.13 7.31 0.41
C ASN A 116 -0.01 7.04 1.91
N VAL A 117 1.11 6.92 2.62
CA VAL A 117 1.11 6.78 4.07
C VAL A 117 0.51 8.01 4.74
N LEU A 118 0.89 9.21 4.29
CA LEU A 118 0.35 10.46 4.84
C LEU A 118 -1.15 10.60 4.59
N ILE A 119 -1.63 10.22 3.41
CA ILE A 119 -3.07 10.21 3.11
C ILE A 119 -3.78 9.26 4.08
N ALA A 120 -3.21 8.08 4.32
CA ALA A 120 -3.80 7.10 5.24
C ALA A 120 -3.90 7.63 6.68
N LEU A 121 -2.92 8.41 7.12
CA LEU A 121 -2.86 8.92 8.49
C LEU A 121 -3.64 10.22 8.68
N LEU A 122 -3.64 11.11 7.69
CA LEU A 122 -4.15 12.47 7.84
C LEU A 122 -5.53 12.69 7.24
N TRP A 123 -5.84 11.99 6.19
CA TRP A 123 -7.15 12.08 5.54
C TRP A 123 -8.05 10.96 6.05
N LYS A 124 -8.92 11.32 6.95
CA LYS A 124 -9.87 10.37 7.54
C LYS A 124 -11.31 10.73 7.21
#